data_dab38db47c3dae6c87418973b6e5d8f1
#
_entry.id   dab38db47c3dae6c87418973b6e5d8f1
#
_cell.length_a   1.000
_cell.length_b   1.000
_cell.length_c   1.000
_cell.angle_alpha   90.00
_cell.angle_beta   90.00
_cell.angle_gamma   90.00
#
_symmetry.space_group_name_H-M   'P 1'
#
loop_
_entity.id
_entity.type
_entity.pdbx_description
1 polymer ?
#
loop_
_entity_poly.entity_id
_entity_poly.type
_entity_poly.pdbx_seq_one_letter_code
_entity_poly.pdbx_strand_id
1 'polypeptide(L)'
;MIVGVWAALLVARIIVVARTPEADLTAFGIAEVVVIALGVGVILAGVLRMQGIRRRREDESLALAIRRIDPTVWLVPAAPTNELRTMVEESRSEVTLGHRVTWAFGATEASLWELDERRATRLLVIRWSRVMHVGLEDVPTPGDRNACAIAMHYVRADDSIAVATFYVRTAPGSRRLLGRGPKLERLLAELARERIVA
;
A
#
# COMPACT_ATOMS: atom_id res chain seq x y z
N MET A 1 -10.79 19.92 -22.58
CA MET A 1 -9.74 20.02 -23.62
C MET A 1 -9.82 18.88 -24.63
N ILE A 2 -9.82 17.60 -24.23
CA ILE A 2 -9.86 16.42 -25.13
C ILE A 2 -11.11 16.40 -26.01
N VAL A 3 -12.29 16.66 -25.43
CA VAL A 3 -13.56 16.74 -26.17
C VAL A 3 -13.53 17.81 -27.25
N GLY A 4 -12.89 18.98 -26.97
CA GLY A 4 -12.73 20.04 -27.95
C GLY A 4 -11.83 19.66 -29.13
N VAL A 5 -10.74 18.92 -28.87
CA VAL A 5 -9.85 18.43 -29.93
C VAL A 5 -10.57 17.39 -30.80
N TRP A 6 -11.32 16.48 -30.20
CA TRP A 6 -12.11 15.49 -30.92
C TRP A 6 -13.20 16.15 -31.77
N ALA A 7 -13.93 17.11 -31.21
CA ALA A 7 -14.95 17.85 -31.96
C ALA A 7 -14.34 18.62 -33.16
N ALA A 8 -13.15 19.23 -32.97
CA ALA A 8 -12.43 19.90 -34.04
C ALA A 8 -12.00 18.95 -35.16
N LEU A 9 -11.50 17.76 -34.83
CA LEU A 9 -11.15 16.72 -35.80
C LEU A 9 -12.37 16.21 -36.57
N LEU A 10 -13.51 16.06 -35.90
CA LEU A 10 -14.76 15.61 -36.50
C LEU A 10 -15.28 16.68 -37.49
N VAL A 11 -15.25 17.95 -37.13
CA VAL A 11 -15.61 19.07 -37.99
C VAL A 11 -14.67 19.15 -39.21
N ALA A 12 -13.35 19.04 -39.00
CA ALA A 12 -12.36 19.03 -40.05
C ALA A 12 -12.62 17.89 -41.05
N ARG A 13 -12.93 16.68 -40.56
CA ARG A 13 -13.29 15.51 -41.37
C ARG A 13 -14.52 15.76 -42.23
N ILE A 14 -15.59 16.33 -41.65
CA ILE A 14 -16.82 16.68 -42.38
C ILE A 14 -16.53 17.68 -43.51
N ILE A 15 -15.72 18.70 -43.25
CA ILE A 15 -15.37 19.72 -44.25
C ILE A 15 -14.56 19.10 -45.38
N VAL A 16 -13.59 18.20 -45.10
CA VAL A 16 -12.77 17.53 -46.13
C VAL A 16 -13.62 16.62 -46.98
N VAL A 17 -14.49 15.80 -46.40
CA VAL A 17 -15.41 14.94 -47.13
C VAL A 17 -16.37 15.71 -48.01
N ALA A 18 -16.86 16.85 -47.52
CA ALA A 18 -17.79 17.68 -48.30
C ALA A 18 -17.12 18.39 -49.50
N ARG A 19 -15.79 18.64 -49.44
CA ARG A 19 -15.06 19.35 -50.52
C ARG A 19 -14.37 18.41 -51.51
N THR A 20 -14.02 17.20 -51.11
CA THR A 20 -13.26 16.23 -51.90
C THR A 20 -13.82 14.83 -51.67
N PRO A 21 -14.85 14.39 -52.44
CA PRO A 21 -15.50 13.10 -52.25
C PRO A 21 -14.57 11.88 -52.44
N GLU A 22 -13.44 12.01 -53.14
CA GLU A 22 -12.43 10.97 -53.36
C GLU A 22 -11.22 11.07 -52.42
N ALA A 23 -11.29 11.92 -51.38
CA ALA A 23 -10.17 12.08 -50.43
C ALA A 23 -9.90 10.79 -49.65
N ASP A 24 -8.61 10.40 -49.53
CA ASP A 24 -8.18 9.33 -48.68
C ASP A 24 -8.34 9.73 -47.20
N LEU A 25 -9.33 9.14 -46.54
CA LEU A 25 -9.68 9.42 -45.13
C LEU A 25 -8.87 8.57 -44.15
N THR A 26 -7.92 7.77 -44.63
CA THR A 26 -7.12 6.87 -43.75
C THR A 26 -6.32 7.68 -42.74
N ALA A 27 -5.72 8.81 -43.12
CA ALA A 27 -4.99 9.68 -42.23
C ALA A 27 -5.86 10.28 -41.11
N PHE A 28 -7.11 10.61 -41.43
CA PHE A 28 -8.07 11.11 -40.41
C PHE A 28 -8.49 10.02 -39.44
N GLY A 29 -8.69 8.77 -39.94
CA GLY A 29 -8.98 7.63 -39.08
C GLY A 29 -7.85 7.32 -38.10
N ILE A 30 -6.60 7.35 -38.56
CA ILE A 30 -5.42 7.17 -37.71
C ILE A 30 -5.32 8.29 -36.66
N ALA A 31 -5.49 9.55 -37.06
CA ALA A 31 -5.45 10.69 -36.12
C ALA A 31 -6.54 10.58 -35.05
N GLU A 32 -7.74 10.16 -35.43
CA GLU A 32 -8.86 9.96 -34.49
C GLU A 32 -8.53 8.85 -33.45
N VAL A 33 -8.00 7.72 -33.88
CA VAL A 33 -7.59 6.62 -32.98
C VAL A 33 -6.48 7.09 -32.04
N VAL A 34 -5.49 7.83 -32.52
CA VAL A 34 -4.40 8.36 -31.70
C VAL A 34 -4.93 9.33 -30.64
N VAL A 35 -5.84 10.25 -31.01
CA VAL A 35 -6.44 11.20 -30.07
C VAL A 35 -7.26 10.49 -28.98
N ILE A 36 -8.03 9.46 -29.37
CA ILE A 36 -8.79 8.65 -28.42
C ILE A 36 -7.82 7.91 -27.47
N ALA A 37 -6.79 7.25 -27.99
CA ALA A 37 -5.81 6.52 -27.21
C ALA A 37 -5.07 7.47 -26.21
N LEU A 38 -4.67 8.65 -26.65
CA LEU A 38 -4.08 9.68 -25.78
C LEU A 38 -5.07 10.14 -24.71
N GLY A 39 -6.33 10.34 -25.07
CA GLY A 39 -7.38 10.73 -24.13
C GLY A 39 -7.59 9.71 -23.03
N VAL A 40 -7.71 8.43 -23.41
CA VAL A 40 -7.81 7.32 -22.48
C VAL A 40 -6.56 7.22 -21.60
N GLY A 41 -5.37 7.36 -22.19
CA GLY A 41 -4.10 7.35 -21.46
C GLY A 41 -4.03 8.45 -20.38
N VAL A 42 -4.44 9.68 -20.70
CA VAL A 42 -4.47 10.80 -19.74
C VAL A 42 -5.47 10.55 -18.62
N ILE A 43 -6.65 10.01 -18.93
CA ILE A 43 -7.67 9.67 -17.91
C ILE A 43 -7.13 8.58 -16.98
N LEU A 44 -6.57 7.51 -17.52
CA LEU A 44 -6.00 6.41 -16.73
C LEU A 44 -4.85 6.90 -15.84
N ALA A 45 -3.94 7.70 -16.39
CA ALA A 45 -2.85 8.31 -15.62
C ALA A 45 -3.38 9.20 -14.47
N GLY A 46 -4.42 10.00 -14.75
CA GLY A 46 -5.10 10.84 -13.76
C GLY A 46 -5.72 10.01 -12.63
N VAL A 47 -6.44 8.94 -12.96
CA VAL A 47 -7.06 8.03 -11.98
C VAL A 47 -6.00 7.34 -11.12
N LEU A 48 -4.93 6.81 -11.74
CA LEU A 48 -3.84 6.15 -11.01
C LEU A 48 -3.13 7.12 -10.06
N ARG A 49 -2.87 8.36 -10.53
CA ARG A 49 -2.26 9.40 -9.69
C ARG A 49 -3.16 9.78 -8.52
N MET A 50 -4.47 9.93 -8.76
CA MET A 50 -5.43 10.27 -7.72
C MET A 50 -5.57 9.19 -6.66
N GLN A 51 -5.57 7.91 -7.09
CA GLN A 51 -5.53 6.76 -6.17
C GLN A 51 -4.24 6.75 -5.32
N GLY A 52 -3.09 7.09 -5.90
CA GLY A 52 -1.82 7.20 -5.18
C GLY A 52 -1.86 8.28 -4.10
N ILE A 53 -2.38 9.47 -4.44
CA ILE A 53 -2.52 10.59 -3.50
C ILE A 53 -3.50 10.24 -2.37
N ARG A 54 -4.64 9.62 -2.70
CA ARG A 54 -5.62 9.20 -1.70
C ARG A 54 -5.02 8.22 -0.69
N ARG A 55 -4.32 7.18 -1.18
CA ARG A 55 -3.66 6.19 -0.31
C ARG A 55 -2.62 6.82 0.61
N ARG A 56 -1.83 7.76 0.08
CA ARG A 56 -0.84 8.48 0.89
C ARG A 56 -1.50 9.30 1.99
N ARG A 57 -2.59 10.01 1.69
CA ARG A 57 -3.36 10.77 2.67
C ARG A 57 -3.98 9.88 3.74
N GLU A 58 -4.46 8.69 3.38
CA GLU A 58 -5.00 7.71 4.32
C GLU A 58 -3.91 7.21 5.27
N ASP A 59 -2.72 6.85 4.76
CA ASP A 59 -1.58 6.44 5.59
C ASP A 59 -1.07 7.59 6.49
N GLU A 60 -1.03 8.81 5.97
CA GLU A 60 -0.66 10.02 6.75
C GLU A 60 -1.69 10.32 7.86
N SER A 61 -2.99 10.18 7.57
CA SER A 61 -4.05 10.37 8.57
C SER A 61 -3.99 9.32 9.67
N LEU A 62 -3.71 8.06 9.33
CA LEU A 62 -3.48 7.00 10.30
C LEU A 62 -2.25 7.30 11.16
N ALA A 63 -1.14 7.69 10.54
CA ALA A 63 0.08 8.05 11.26
C ALA A 63 -0.14 9.20 12.25
N LEU A 64 -0.88 10.23 11.84
CA LEU A 64 -1.24 11.35 12.72
C LEU A 64 -2.15 10.91 13.87
N ALA A 65 -3.12 10.02 13.62
CA ALA A 65 -3.99 9.50 14.67
C ALA A 65 -3.21 8.69 15.70
N ILE A 66 -2.27 7.84 15.27
CA ILE A 66 -1.42 7.06 16.17
C ILE A 66 -0.53 7.99 16.99
N ARG A 67 0.13 8.98 16.37
CA ARG A 67 1.02 9.93 17.07
C ARG A 67 0.29 10.86 18.04
N ARG A 68 -1.02 11.04 17.91
CA ARG A 68 -1.82 11.75 18.92
C ARG A 68 -1.97 10.96 20.22
N ILE A 69 -1.92 9.62 20.11
CA ILE A 69 -2.00 8.71 21.27
C ILE A 69 -0.62 8.58 21.91
N ASP A 70 0.39 8.33 21.09
CA ASP A 70 1.79 8.25 21.51
C ASP A 70 2.69 8.93 20.46
N PRO A 71 3.24 10.11 20.75
CA PRO A 71 4.09 10.85 19.83
C PRO A 71 5.48 10.23 19.64
N THR A 72 5.88 9.32 20.52
CA THR A 72 7.23 8.73 20.52
C THR A 72 7.36 7.48 19.68
N VAL A 73 6.24 6.93 19.18
CA VAL A 73 6.25 5.68 18.41
C VAL A 73 6.93 5.83 17.06
N TRP A 74 7.67 4.82 16.72
CA TRP A 74 8.20 4.67 15.38
C TRP A 74 7.20 3.93 14.48
N LEU A 75 6.81 4.54 13.37
CA LEU A 75 5.78 4.03 12.48
C LEU A 75 6.40 3.36 11.24
N VAL A 76 6.03 2.11 11.01
CA VAL A 76 6.45 1.32 9.85
C VAL A 76 5.24 0.96 9.00
N PRO A 77 5.14 1.51 7.77
CA PRO A 77 4.07 1.12 6.85
C PRO A 77 4.27 -0.32 6.40
N ALA A 78 3.24 -1.15 6.57
CA ALA A 78 3.33 -2.57 6.33
C ALA A 78 2.17 -3.10 5.48
N ALA A 79 2.34 -4.33 4.99
CA ALA A 79 1.29 -5.15 4.40
C ALA A 79 1.24 -6.48 5.14
N PRO A 80 0.06 -6.96 5.52
CA PRO A 80 -0.06 -8.22 6.24
C PRO A 80 0.24 -9.40 5.32
N THR A 81 0.85 -10.45 5.87
CA THR A 81 0.87 -11.78 5.26
C THR A 81 -0.50 -12.46 5.41
N ASN A 82 -0.72 -13.57 4.73
CA ASN A 82 -1.94 -14.34 4.92
C ASN A 82 -2.04 -14.90 6.36
N GLU A 83 -0.92 -15.30 6.95
CA GLU A 83 -0.86 -15.78 8.31
C GLU A 83 -1.28 -14.73 9.34
N LEU A 84 -0.77 -13.48 9.18
CA LEU A 84 -1.17 -12.38 10.04
C LEU A 84 -2.67 -12.06 9.88
N ARG A 85 -3.21 -12.15 8.65
CA ARG A 85 -4.65 -11.98 8.41
C ARG A 85 -5.47 -13.00 9.18
N THR A 86 -5.19 -14.28 8.95
CA THR A 86 -5.89 -15.38 9.63
C THR A 86 -5.82 -15.20 11.15
N MET A 87 -4.66 -14.89 11.70
CA MET A 87 -4.47 -14.70 13.14
C MET A 87 -5.31 -13.53 13.70
N VAL A 88 -5.39 -12.41 12.99
CA VAL A 88 -6.19 -11.25 13.41
C VAL A 88 -7.68 -11.54 13.26
N GLU A 89 -8.10 -12.17 12.17
CA GLU A 89 -9.48 -12.56 11.91
C GLU A 89 -10.00 -13.60 12.91
N GLU A 90 -9.16 -14.56 13.30
CA GLU A 90 -9.48 -15.53 14.38
C GLU A 90 -9.66 -14.85 15.73
N SER A 91 -8.84 -13.84 16.03
CA SER A 91 -8.92 -13.11 17.30
C SER A 91 -10.06 -12.09 17.34
N ARG A 92 -10.54 -11.66 16.18
CA ARG A 92 -11.60 -10.65 15.99
C ARG A 92 -12.42 -10.98 14.75
N SER A 93 -13.42 -11.80 14.90
CA SER A 93 -14.27 -12.30 13.81
C SER A 93 -15.01 -11.21 13.00
N GLU A 94 -15.12 -10.01 13.52
CA GLU A 94 -15.79 -8.87 12.85
C GLU A 94 -14.84 -8.02 12.01
N VAL A 95 -13.52 -8.30 12.03
CA VAL A 95 -12.52 -7.47 11.36
C VAL A 95 -11.88 -8.24 10.21
N THR A 96 -12.07 -7.76 8.99
CA THR A 96 -11.32 -8.24 7.82
C THR A 96 -10.12 -7.34 7.62
N LEU A 97 -8.91 -7.87 7.82
CA LEU A 97 -7.68 -7.11 7.72
C LEU A 97 -7.42 -6.63 6.28
N GLY A 98 -7.33 -5.34 6.06
CA GLY A 98 -7.04 -4.73 4.76
C GLY A 98 -5.62 -5.01 4.27
N HIS A 99 -5.32 -4.52 3.07
CA HIS A 99 -4.00 -4.70 2.46
C HIS A 99 -2.93 -3.73 2.99
N ARG A 100 -3.33 -2.73 3.78
CA ARG A 100 -2.45 -1.68 4.27
C ARG A 100 -2.65 -1.50 5.75
N VAL A 101 -1.61 -1.79 6.47
CA VAL A 101 -1.55 -1.65 7.92
C VAL A 101 -0.32 -0.82 8.29
N THR A 102 -0.29 -0.34 9.51
CA THR A 102 0.87 0.36 10.06
C THR A 102 1.23 -0.26 11.39
N TRP A 103 2.48 -0.67 11.52
CA TRP A 103 3.05 -1.02 12.80
C TRP A 103 3.53 0.23 13.52
N ALA A 104 3.17 0.35 14.78
CA ALA A 104 3.68 1.37 15.69
C ALA A 104 4.52 0.67 16.76
N PHE A 105 5.81 0.98 16.78
CA PHE A 105 6.78 0.45 17.71
C PHE A 105 7.04 1.51 18.78
N GLY A 106 6.51 1.28 19.99
CA GLY A 106 6.72 2.11 21.15
C GLY A 106 7.75 1.51 22.09
N ALA A 107 8.04 2.21 23.21
CA ALA A 107 9.04 1.78 24.20
C ALA A 107 8.68 0.43 24.86
N THR A 108 7.41 0.15 25.08
CA THR A 108 6.96 -1.04 25.83
C THR A 108 6.26 -2.09 24.97
N GLU A 109 5.80 -1.70 23.79
CA GLU A 109 4.97 -2.57 22.94
C GLU A 109 5.08 -2.24 21.45
N ALA A 110 4.81 -3.25 20.63
CA ALA A 110 4.52 -3.10 19.21
C ALA A 110 3.01 -3.22 19.01
N SER A 111 2.41 -2.36 18.20
CA SER A 111 0.98 -2.40 17.93
C SER A 111 0.68 -2.29 16.44
N LEU A 112 -0.28 -3.09 15.98
CA LEU A 112 -0.77 -3.10 14.61
C LEU A 112 -2.00 -2.23 14.50
N TRP A 113 -2.00 -1.34 13.51
CA TRP A 113 -3.07 -0.38 13.28
C TRP A 113 -3.56 -0.43 11.84
N GLU A 114 -4.85 -0.21 11.70
CA GLU A 114 -5.52 -0.04 10.40
C GLU A 114 -6.41 1.20 10.44
N LEU A 115 -6.60 1.81 9.28
CA LEU A 115 -7.59 2.87 9.09
C LEU A 115 -8.87 2.25 8.53
N ASP A 116 -9.86 2.07 9.38
CA ASP A 116 -11.19 1.62 9.00
C ASP A 116 -12.17 2.80 9.08
N GLU A 117 -12.93 3.06 7.99
CA GLU A 117 -13.93 4.14 7.87
C GLU A 117 -13.47 5.49 8.48
N ARG A 118 -12.19 5.87 8.30
CA ARG A 118 -11.52 7.06 8.86
C ARG A 118 -11.22 6.98 10.36
N ARG A 119 -11.41 5.84 11.00
CA ARG A 119 -10.99 5.60 12.39
C ARG A 119 -9.72 4.77 12.42
N ALA A 120 -8.77 5.21 13.23
CA ALA A 120 -7.58 4.42 13.50
C ALA A 120 -7.95 3.33 14.52
N THR A 121 -7.93 2.08 14.10
CA THR A 121 -8.26 0.93 14.93
C THR A 121 -7.01 0.15 15.25
N ARG A 122 -6.76 -0.09 16.53
CA ARG A 122 -5.66 -0.91 17.00
C ARG A 122 -6.09 -2.37 17.03
N LEU A 123 -5.46 -3.20 16.20
CA LEU A 123 -5.86 -4.58 15.94
C LEU A 123 -5.13 -5.59 16.81
N LEU A 124 -3.82 -5.38 16.98
CA LEU A 124 -2.95 -6.28 17.75
C LEU A 124 -2.00 -5.47 18.63
N VAL A 125 -1.69 -5.99 19.80
CA VAL A 125 -0.68 -5.44 20.72
C VAL A 125 0.24 -6.55 21.17
N ILE A 126 1.52 -6.35 21.01
CA ILE A 126 2.57 -7.28 21.43
C ILE A 126 3.51 -6.53 22.36
N ARG A 127 3.55 -6.89 23.64
CA ARG A 127 4.50 -6.31 24.60
C ARG A 127 5.89 -6.85 24.33
N TRP A 128 6.91 -6.01 24.41
CA TRP A 128 8.30 -6.42 24.18
C TRP A 128 8.75 -7.53 25.14
N SER A 129 8.28 -7.52 26.39
CA SER A 129 8.56 -8.57 27.37
C SER A 129 8.05 -9.96 26.96
N ARG A 130 7.16 -10.04 25.98
CA ARG A 130 6.61 -11.31 25.44
C ARG A 130 7.20 -11.68 24.09
N VAL A 131 8.03 -10.85 23.49
CA VAL A 131 8.68 -11.13 22.21
C VAL A 131 9.90 -12.01 22.46
N MET A 132 9.91 -13.19 21.87
CA MET A 132 11.03 -14.13 21.94
C MET A 132 12.09 -13.83 20.90
N HIS A 133 11.66 -13.60 19.65
CA HIS A 133 12.56 -13.42 18.53
C HIS A 133 11.93 -12.52 17.45
N VAL A 134 12.77 -11.71 16.81
CA VAL A 134 12.40 -10.96 15.59
C VAL A 134 13.40 -11.31 14.51
N GLY A 135 12.90 -11.75 13.37
CA GLY A 135 13.74 -12.23 12.27
C GLY A 135 13.15 -11.92 10.89
N LEU A 136 13.90 -12.29 9.86
CA LEU A 136 13.43 -12.25 8.48
C LEU A 136 12.96 -13.64 8.07
N GLU A 137 11.81 -13.71 7.42
CA GLU A 137 11.27 -14.90 6.82
C GLU A 137 10.99 -14.70 5.35
N ASP A 138 11.35 -15.70 4.54
CA ASP A 138 11.06 -15.72 3.11
C ASP A 138 9.64 -16.28 2.92
N VAL A 139 8.64 -15.42 2.95
CA VAL A 139 7.25 -15.78 2.75
C VAL A 139 6.89 -15.54 1.27
N PRO A 140 6.39 -16.55 0.55
CA PRO A 140 6.01 -16.40 -0.85
C PRO A 140 4.91 -15.36 -1.02
N THR A 141 5.14 -14.39 -1.89
CA THR A 141 4.13 -13.39 -2.24
C THR A 141 3.75 -13.56 -3.71
N PRO A 142 2.46 -13.64 -4.05
CA PRO A 142 2.03 -13.63 -5.44
C PRO A 142 2.52 -12.35 -6.14
N GLY A 143 3.40 -12.50 -7.14
CA GLY A 143 3.91 -11.41 -7.96
C GLY A 143 5.19 -10.72 -7.52
N ASP A 144 5.73 -10.99 -6.33
CA ASP A 144 7.02 -10.44 -5.87
C ASP A 144 7.87 -11.54 -5.22
N ARG A 145 8.76 -12.15 -6.03
CA ARG A 145 9.65 -13.24 -5.58
C ARG A 145 10.74 -12.79 -4.62
N ASN A 146 10.97 -11.49 -4.48
CA ASN A 146 12.01 -10.93 -3.62
C ASN A 146 11.44 -10.31 -2.34
N ALA A 147 10.13 -10.44 -2.11
CA ALA A 147 9.52 -9.95 -0.88
C ALA A 147 10.00 -10.80 0.31
N CYS A 148 10.48 -10.12 1.34
CA CYS A 148 10.92 -10.73 2.58
C CYS A 148 10.07 -10.15 3.71
N ALA A 149 9.52 -11.00 4.56
CA ALA A 149 8.70 -10.62 5.68
C ALA A 149 9.54 -10.46 6.95
N ILE A 150 9.11 -9.58 7.84
CA ILE A 150 9.57 -9.57 9.23
C ILE A 150 8.63 -10.48 10.02
N ALA A 151 9.19 -11.39 10.79
CA ALA A 151 8.48 -12.27 11.70
C ALA A 151 8.80 -11.89 13.14
N MET A 152 7.77 -11.64 13.94
CA MET A 152 7.87 -11.45 15.38
C MET A 152 7.28 -12.67 16.08
N HIS A 153 8.13 -13.48 16.70
CA HIS A 153 7.73 -14.61 17.54
C HIS A 153 7.45 -14.12 18.95
N TYR A 154 6.27 -14.37 19.47
CA TYR A 154 5.88 -13.89 20.80
C TYR A 154 4.96 -14.87 21.51
N VAL A 155 4.85 -14.71 22.83
CA VAL A 155 3.95 -15.48 23.69
C VAL A 155 2.66 -14.68 23.89
N ARG A 156 1.51 -15.26 23.57
CA ARG A 156 0.19 -14.67 23.82
C ARG A 156 -0.14 -14.61 25.32
N ALA A 157 -1.27 -13.98 25.65
CA ALA A 157 -1.74 -13.89 27.03
C ALA A 157 -2.11 -15.24 27.65
N ASP A 158 -2.45 -16.22 26.81
CA ASP A 158 -2.77 -17.61 27.16
C ASP A 158 -1.54 -18.52 27.16
N ASP A 159 -0.34 -17.95 27.14
CA ASP A 159 0.96 -18.60 27.07
C ASP A 159 1.20 -19.46 25.80
N SER A 160 0.34 -19.36 24.79
CA SER A 160 0.57 -19.95 23.48
C SER A 160 1.60 -19.16 22.67
N ILE A 161 2.40 -19.86 21.85
CA ILE A 161 3.35 -19.24 20.93
C ILE A 161 2.60 -18.77 19.68
N ALA A 162 2.89 -17.56 19.23
CA ALA A 162 2.36 -16.99 18.01
C ALA A 162 3.45 -16.26 17.21
N VAL A 163 3.22 -16.14 15.91
CA VAL A 163 4.12 -15.42 15.00
C VAL A 163 3.31 -14.36 14.25
N ALA A 164 3.74 -13.11 14.33
CA ALA A 164 3.19 -12.03 13.54
C ALA A 164 4.13 -11.71 12.38
N THR A 165 3.73 -12.09 11.16
CA THR A 165 4.52 -11.90 9.95
C THR A 165 3.95 -10.76 9.11
N PHE A 166 4.81 -9.86 8.62
CA PHE A 166 4.39 -8.74 7.79
C PHE A 166 5.48 -8.30 6.81
N TYR A 167 5.05 -7.80 5.67
CA TYR A 167 5.94 -7.15 4.72
C TYR A 167 6.04 -5.66 5.01
N VAL A 168 7.24 -5.09 4.85
CA VAL A 168 7.47 -3.66 4.96
C VAL A 168 7.22 -3.00 3.60
N ARG A 169 6.45 -1.91 3.57
CA ARG A 169 6.26 -1.11 2.36
C ARG A 169 7.37 -0.07 2.23
N THR A 170 7.78 0.23 0.99
CA THR A 170 8.88 1.17 0.71
C THR A 170 8.59 2.60 1.16
N ALA A 171 7.33 3.00 1.22
CA ALA A 171 6.88 4.31 1.68
C ALA A 171 5.37 4.30 2.00
N PRO A 172 4.85 5.26 2.79
CA PRO A 172 3.42 5.50 2.92
C PRO A 172 2.75 5.68 1.55
N GLY A 173 1.59 5.06 1.35
CA GLY A 173 0.85 5.06 0.09
C GLY A 173 1.39 4.12 -0.99
N SER A 174 2.61 3.60 -0.84
CA SER A 174 3.22 2.67 -1.80
C SER A 174 2.59 1.28 -1.72
N ARG A 175 2.49 0.62 -2.89
CA ARG A 175 2.19 -0.82 -2.97
C ARG A 175 3.46 -1.67 -3.03
N ARG A 176 4.61 -1.04 -3.27
CA ARG A 176 5.89 -1.76 -3.38
C ARG A 176 6.33 -2.23 -2.01
N LEU A 177 6.67 -3.50 -1.92
CA LEU A 177 7.25 -4.10 -0.74
C LEU A 177 8.77 -3.87 -0.73
N LEU A 178 9.32 -3.82 0.46
CA LEU A 178 10.76 -3.76 0.66
C LEU A 178 11.31 -5.19 0.55
N GLY A 179 12.12 -5.43 -0.48
CA GLY A 179 12.81 -6.71 -0.63
C GLY A 179 13.98 -6.86 0.35
N ARG A 180 14.57 -8.06 0.38
CA ARG A 180 15.78 -8.35 1.15
C ARG A 180 16.90 -7.39 0.75
N GLY A 181 17.51 -6.72 1.72
CA GLY A 181 18.59 -5.78 1.48
C GLY A 181 18.86 -4.87 2.67
N PRO A 182 19.88 -3.97 2.54
CA PRO A 182 20.42 -3.21 3.67
C PRO A 182 19.38 -2.32 4.39
N LYS A 183 18.32 -1.90 3.71
CA LYS A 183 17.25 -1.11 4.34
C LYS A 183 16.41 -1.96 5.29
N LEU A 184 16.04 -3.18 4.86
CA LEU A 184 15.26 -4.10 5.68
C LEU A 184 16.08 -4.63 6.84
N GLU A 185 17.36 -4.94 6.59
CA GLU A 185 18.30 -5.41 7.62
C GLU A 185 18.54 -4.35 8.70
N ARG A 186 18.69 -3.08 8.29
CA ARG A 186 18.81 -1.96 9.23
C ARG A 186 17.57 -1.82 10.09
N LEU A 187 16.38 -1.87 9.48
CA LEU A 187 15.09 -1.81 10.18
C LEU A 187 14.96 -2.96 11.19
N LEU A 188 15.34 -4.17 10.79
CA LEU A 188 15.37 -5.33 11.69
C LEU A 188 16.35 -5.11 12.86
N ALA A 189 17.56 -4.60 12.59
CA ALA A 189 18.55 -4.33 13.62
C ALA A 189 18.06 -3.26 14.61
N GLU A 190 17.33 -2.24 14.15
CA GLU A 190 16.70 -1.23 15.00
C GLU A 190 15.61 -1.85 15.88
N LEU A 191 14.71 -2.65 15.32
CA LEU A 191 13.68 -3.39 16.08
C LEU A 191 14.29 -4.34 17.13
N ALA A 192 15.36 -5.04 16.77
CA ALA A 192 16.06 -5.92 17.71
C ALA A 192 16.73 -5.15 18.86
N ARG A 193 17.17 -3.92 18.59
CA ARG A 193 17.80 -3.04 19.58
C ARG A 193 16.78 -2.45 20.56
N GLU A 194 15.64 -2.00 20.07
CA GLU A 194 14.51 -1.51 20.90
C GLU A 194 14.04 -2.58 21.90
N ARG A 195 14.05 -3.86 21.50
CA ARG A 195 13.73 -4.99 22.37
C ARG A 195 14.70 -5.17 23.53
N ILE A 196 15.98 -4.82 23.36
CA ILE A 196 17.02 -5.01 24.40
C ILE A 196 16.94 -3.93 25.48
N VAL A 197 16.36 -2.78 25.17
CA VAL A 197 16.26 -1.63 26.09
C VAL A 197 14.98 -1.67 26.95
N ALA A 198 14.03 -2.54 26.63
CA ALA A 198 12.80 -2.76 27.40
C ALA A 198 12.91 -3.94 28.34
#